data_022d70ca2f8cc55b18a4af1e5de01d21
#
_entry.id   022d70ca2f8cc55b18a4af1e5de01d21
#
_cell.length_a   1.000
_cell.length_b   1.000
_cell.length_c   1.000
_cell.angle_alpha   90.00
_cell.angle_beta   90.00
_cell.angle_gamma   90.00
#
_symmetry.space_group_name_H-M   'P 1'
#
loop_
_entity.id
_entity.type
_entity.pdbx_description
1 polymer ?
#
loop_
_entity_poly.entity_id
_entity_poly.type
_entity_poly.pdbx_seq_one_letter_code
_entity_poly.pdbx_strand_id
1 'polypeptide(L)'
;MIMRLILWLSVLWIAPLVVGVLVNDAKFKKNLAVGVTIPPEFQADPDIAAHLARFRRQEWTLCIILVLAAVPCIFVQDFGRNMTLWSVWLLLVCVLPYAPYARCNLALKRLKAERGWRRETAPCTETVDLSAIPSYRWLSPWLFALPLVFSLLPLLWSLEDWIVLLT
;
A
#
# COMPACT_ATOMS: atom_id res chain seq x y z
N MET A 1 -21.87 21.54 -6.30
CA MET A 1 -22.16 20.09 -6.43
C MET A 1 -21.20 19.40 -7.40
N ILE A 2 -21.09 19.84 -8.64
CA ILE A 2 -20.24 19.22 -9.67
C ILE A 2 -18.77 19.10 -9.26
N MET A 3 -18.18 20.15 -8.72
CA MET A 3 -16.78 20.16 -8.29
C MET A 3 -16.44 19.10 -7.23
N ARG A 4 -17.38 18.85 -6.29
CA ARG A 4 -17.24 17.80 -5.27
C ARG A 4 -17.32 16.39 -5.87
N LEU A 5 -18.26 16.21 -6.81
CA LEU A 5 -18.36 14.95 -7.56
C LEU A 5 -17.06 14.64 -8.31
N ILE A 6 -16.50 15.62 -9.00
CA ILE A 6 -15.23 15.47 -9.74
C ILE A 6 -14.12 15.10 -8.76
N LEU A 7 -14.03 15.79 -7.61
CA LEU A 7 -13.02 15.54 -6.59
C LEU A 7 -13.08 14.09 -6.05
N TRP A 8 -14.28 13.61 -5.69
CA TRP A 8 -14.45 12.24 -5.19
C TRP A 8 -14.24 11.19 -6.26
N LEU A 9 -14.75 11.42 -7.47
CA LEU A 9 -14.55 10.51 -8.59
C LEU A 9 -13.07 10.38 -8.99
N SER A 10 -12.29 11.46 -8.85
CA SER A 10 -10.86 11.43 -9.17
C SER A 10 -10.04 10.53 -8.24
N VAL A 11 -10.49 10.28 -7.03
CA VAL A 11 -9.77 9.46 -6.03
C VAL A 11 -10.41 8.12 -5.73
N LEU A 12 -11.69 7.91 -6.06
CA LEU A 12 -12.44 6.71 -5.72
C LEU A 12 -11.80 5.44 -6.27
N TRP A 13 -11.15 5.53 -7.44
CA TRP A 13 -10.46 4.41 -8.07
C TRP A 13 -9.15 4.01 -7.36
N ILE A 14 -8.64 4.84 -6.43
CA ILE A 14 -7.41 4.52 -5.67
C ILE A 14 -7.65 3.31 -4.78
N ALA A 15 -8.84 3.18 -4.16
CA ALA A 15 -9.15 2.04 -3.29
C ALA A 15 -9.04 0.68 -4.03
N PRO A 16 -9.70 0.46 -5.17
CA PRO A 16 -9.54 -0.80 -5.90
C PRO A 16 -8.13 -0.99 -6.47
N LEU A 17 -7.40 0.09 -6.76
CA LEU A 17 -6.02 -0.01 -7.22
C LEU A 17 -5.10 -0.51 -6.11
N VAL A 18 -5.14 0.09 -4.92
CA VAL A 18 -4.32 -0.32 -3.76
C VAL A 18 -4.63 -1.77 -3.39
N VAL A 19 -5.92 -2.11 -3.26
CA VAL A 19 -6.34 -3.48 -2.95
C VAL A 19 -5.94 -4.45 -4.05
N GLY A 20 -6.07 -4.07 -5.31
CA GLY A 20 -5.66 -4.89 -6.46
C GLY A 20 -4.17 -5.23 -6.44
N VAL A 21 -3.31 -4.26 -6.09
CA VAL A 21 -1.87 -4.48 -5.93
C VAL A 21 -1.59 -5.47 -4.79
N LEU A 22 -2.21 -5.29 -3.62
CA LEU A 22 -2.01 -6.18 -2.47
C LEU A 22 -2.55 -7.60 -2.74
N VAL A 23 -3.71 -7.72 -3.37
CA VAL A 23 -4.28 -9.01 -3.77
C VAL A 23 -3.42 -9.72 -4.82
N ASN A 24 -2.76 -8.96 -5.70
CA ASN A 24 -1.82 -9.54 -6.66
C ASN A 24 -0.57 -10.12 -5.98
N ASP A 25 -0.16 -9.59 -4.82
CA ASP A 25 0.92 -10.15 -4.01
C ASP A 25 0.54 -11.46 -3.30
N ALA A 26 -0.76 -11.78 -3.22
CA ALA A 26 -1.25 -13.10 -2.79
C ALA A 26 -1.08 -14.20 -3.85
N LYS A 27 -0.69 -13.86 -5.06
CA LYS A 27 -0.31 -14.83 -6.09
C LYS A 27 1.14 -15.20 -5.90
N PHE A 28 1.46 -16.48 -6.06
CA PHE A 28 2.84 -16.91 -6.01
C PHE A 28 3.63 -16.28 -7.16
N LYS A 29 4.63 -15.47 -6.80
CA LYS A 29 5.66 -14.97 -7.72
C LYS A 29 6.92 -15.79 -7.44
N LYS A 30 7.20 -16.79 -8.26
CA LYS A 30 8.23 -17.81 -7.97
C LYS A 30 7.89 -18.53 -6.65
N ASN A 31 8.64 -18.28 -5.59
CA ASN A 31 8.46 -18.88 -4.27
C ASN A 31 7.96 -17.87 -3.22
N LEU A 32 7.53 -16.69 -3.64
CA LEU A 32 7.12 -15.60 -2.75
C LEU A 32 5.62 -15.37 -2.84
N ALA A 33 4.93 -15.36 -1.69
CA ALA A 33 3.53 -14.92 -1.54
C ALA A 33 3.40 -14.09 -0.27
N VAL A 34 2.75 -12.94 -0.37
CA VAL A 34 2.52 -12.00 0.76
C VAL A 34 3.80 -11.73 1.57
N GLY A 35 4.94 -11.57 0.87
CA GLY A 35 6.24 -11.32 1.50
C GLY A 35 6.85 -12.51 2.26
N VAL A 36 6.31 -13.74 2.11
CA VAL A 36 6.85 -14.96 2.72
C VAL A 36 7.34 -15.91 1.64
N THR A 37 8.56 -16.39 1.79
CA THR A 37 9.13 -17.40 0.88
C THR A 37 8.64 -18.78 1.28
N ILE A 38 7.93 -19.43 0.36
CA ILE A 38 7.36 -20.79 0.53
C ILE A 38 7.99 -21.69 -0.53
N PRO A 39 8.62 -22.81 -0.17
CA PRO A 39 9.16 -23.76 -1.12
C PRO A 39 8.09 -24.30 -2.08
N PRO A 40 8.43 -24.61 -3.34
CA PRO A 40 7.46 -25.00 -4.36
C PRO A 40 6.67 -26.25 -3.98
N GLU A 41 7.27 -27.16 -3.20
CA GLU A 41 6.68 -28.39 -2.72
C GLU A 41 5.45 -28.15 -1.82
N PHE A 42 5.41 -27.02 -1.10
CA PHE A 42 4.34 -26.68 -0.15
C PHE A 42 3.35 -25.62 -0.68
N GLN A 43 3.53 -25.14 -1.91
CA GLN A 43 2.63 -24.12 -2.50
C GLN A 43 1.20 -24.65 -2.71
N ALA A 44 1.05 -25.97 -2.87
CA ALA A 44 -0.24 -26.65 -3.02
C ALA A 44 -0.91 -26.98 -1.68
N ASP A 45 -0.32 -26.62 -0.55
CA ASP A 45 -0.84 -26.91 0.78
C ASP A 45 -2.21 -26.22 0.98
N PRO A 46 -3.26 -26.97 1.39
CA PRO A 46 -4.60 -26.44 1.58
C PRO A 46 -4.69 -25.34 2.64
N ASP A 47 -3.85 -25.38 3.68
CA ASP A 47 -3.84 -24.36 4.72
C ASP A 47 -3.32 -23.02 4.18
N ILE A 48 -2.28 -23.05 3.33
CA ILE A 48 -1.76 -21.85 2.66
C ILE A 48 -2.83 -21.27 1.74
N ALA A 49 -3.46 -22.13 0.93
CA ALA A 49 -4.53 -21.72 0.02
C ALA A 49 -5.70 -21.07 0.78
N ALA A 50 -6.08 -21.64 1.94
CA ALA A 50 -7.12 -21.10 2.80
C ALA A 50 -6.76 -19.71 3.36
N HIS A 51 -5.52 -19.51 3.85
CA HIS A 51 -5.05 -18.23 4.35
C HIS A 51 -5.04 -17.15 3.24
N LEU A 52 -4.54 -17.48 2.05
CA LEU A 52 -4.51 -16.57 0.91
C LEU A 52 -5.93 -16.26 0.39
N ALA A 53 -6.83 -17.23 0.38
CA ALA A 53 -8.23 -17.02 -0.02
C ALA A 53 -8.95 -16.09 0.99
N ARG A 54 -8.75 -16.31 2.29
CA ARG A 54 -9.29 -15.47 3.36
C ARG A 54 -8.77 -14.03 3.25
N PHE A 55 -7.48 -13.86 3.02
CA PHE A 55 -6.85 -12.56 2.79
C PHE A 55 -7.49 -11.83 1.60
N ARG A 56 -7.57 -12.47 0.42
CA ARG A 56 -8.20 -11.88 -0.77
C ARG A 56 -9.64 -11.46 -0.52
N ARG A 57 -10.42 -12.31 0.19
CA ARG A 57 -11.79 -11.98 0.55
C ARG A 57 -11.88 -10.76 1.47
N GLN A 58 -11.01 -10.68 2.49
CA GLN A 58 -10.96 -9.56 3.42
C GLN A 58 -10.60 -8.25 2.71
N GLU A 59 -9.61 -8.28 1.80
CA GLU A 59 -9.20 -7.10 1.01
C GLU A 59 -10.34 -6.59 0.13
N TRP A 60 -11.02 -7.46 -0.61
CA TRP A 60 -12.16 -7.04 -1.44
C TRP A 60 -13.34 -6.54 -0.61
N THR A 61 -13.62 -7.18 0.53
CA THR A 61 -14.67 -6.70 1.45
C THR A 61 -14.32 -5.30 1.98
N LEU A 62 -13.08 -5.08 2.38
CA LEU A 62 -12.59 -3.78 2.82
C LEU A 62 -12.68 -2.73 1.71
N CYS A 63 -12.31 -3.08 0.47
CA CYS A 63 -12.46 -2.20 -0.69
C CYS A 63 -13.92 -1.74 -0.85
N ILE A 64 -14.86 -2.67 -0.81
CA ILE A 64 -16.29 -2.35 -0.94
C ILE A 64 -16.74 -1.42 0.18
N ILE A 65 -16.34 -1.70 1.42
CA ILE A 65 -16.68 -0.84 2.58
C ILE A 65 -16.12 0.57 2.39
N LEU A 66 -14.87 0.71 1.97
CA LEU A 66 -14.23 2.01 1.75
C LEU A 66 -14.91 2.80 0.63
N VAL A 67 -15.27 2.13 -0.47
CA VAL A 67 -16.00 2.77 -1.58
C VAL A 67 -17.40 3.22 -1.12
N LEU A 68 -18.12 2.38 -0.40
CA LEU A 68 -19.45 2.73 0.12
C LEU A 68 -19.38 3.86 1.16
N ALA A 69 -18.33 3.89 1.99
CA ALA A 69 -18.12 4.96 2.97
C ALA A 69 -17.84 6.33 2.33
N ALA A 70 -17.34 6.37 1.10
CA ALA A 70 -17.15 7.62 0.36
C ALA A 70 -18.47 8.26 -0.09
N VAL A 71 -19.51 7.44 -0.34
CA VAL A 71 -20.78 7.92 -0.90
C VAL A 71 -21.43 9.02 -0.06
N PRO A 72 -21.66 8.85 1.26
CA PRO A 72 -22.28 9.89 2.08
C PRO A 72 -21.41 11.17 2.16
N CYS A 73 -20.09 11.04 2.06
CA CYS A 73 -19.18 12.17 2.13
C CYS A 73 -19.34 13.14 0.94
N ILE A 74 -19.78 12.65 -0.22
CA ILE A 74 -20.03 13.48 -1.41
C ILE A 74 -21.13 14.51 -1.16
N PHE A 75 -22.10 14.19 -0.30
CA PHE A 75 -23.26 15.04 -0.02
C PHE A 75 -22.99 16.12 1.03
N VAL A 76 -21.85 16.10 1.71
CA VAL A 76 -21.47 17.13 2.68
C VAL A 76 -21.28 18.46 1.96
N GLN A 77 -22.08 19.47 2.32
CA GLN A 77 -22.12 20.75 1.59
C GLN A 77 -20.99 21.70 1.98
N ASP A 78 -20.57 21.66 3.22
CA ASP A 78 -19.48 22.49 3.71
C ASP A 78 -18.15 22.05 3.09
N PHE A 79 -17.45 23.01 2.45
CA PHE A 79 -16.22 22.73 1.72
C PHE A 79 -15.09 22.26 2.65
N GLY A 80 -14.93 22.91 3.82
CA GLY A 80 -13.88 22.56 4.77
C GLY A 80 -14.05 21.14 5.31
N ARG A 81 -15.27 20.80 5.72
CA ARG A 81 -15.62 19.45 6.19
C ARG A 81 -15.46 18.41 5.09
N ASN A 82 -15.86 18.76 3.86
CA ASN A 82 -15.70 17.84 2.73
C ASN A 82 -14.22 17.55 2.45
N MET A 83 -13.34 18.55 2.49
CA MET A 83 -11.89 18.38 2.34
C MET A 83 -11.28 17.53 3.45
N THR A 84 -11.70 17.76 4.70
CA THR A 84 -11.25 16.95 5.84
C THR A 84 -11.65 15.48 5.67
N LEU A 85 -12.93 15.22 5.33
CA LEU A 85 -13.41 13.86 5.08
C LEU A 85 -12.68 13.19 3.92
N TRP A 86 -12.42 13.92 2.86
CA TRP A 86 -11.65 13.44 1.71
C TRP A 86 -10.22 13.04 2.12
N SER A 87 -9.53 13.88 2.89
CA SER A 87 -8.16 13.62 3.36
C SER A 87 -8.13 12.41 4.30
N VAL A 88 -9.07 12.33 5.25
CA VAL A 88 -9.19 11.20 6.18
C VAL A 88 -9.49 9.90 5.41
N TRP A 89 -10.42 9.95 4.46
CA TRP A 89 -10.75 8.79 3.63
C TRP A 89 -9.54 8.30 2.83
N LEU A 90 -8.79 9.22 2.21
CA LEU A 90 -7.58 8.88 1.45
C LEU A 90 -6.54 8.20 2.35
N LEU A 91 -6.34 8.72 3.55
CA LEU A 91 -5.42 8.12 4.54
C LEU A 91 -5.90 6.72 4.93
N LEU A 92 -7.21 6.53 5.16
CA LEU A 92 -7.77 5.21 5.47
C LEU A 92 -7.58 4.21 4.33
N VAL A 93 -7.77 4.63 3.08
CA VAL A 93 -7.52 3.80 1.89
C VAL A 93 -6.06 3.37 1.80
N CYS A 94 -5.13 4.24 2.18
CA CYS A 94 -3.71 3.91 2.15
C CYS A 94 -3.28 2.99 3.31
N VAL A 95 -3.89 3.11 4.50
CA VAL A 95 -3.42 2.42 5.72
C VAL A 95 -4.17 1.13 6.01
N LEU A 96 -5.52 1.14 5.91
CA LEU A 96 -6.35 -0.01 6.33
C LEU A 96 -6.05 -1.33 5.59
N PRO A 97 -5.77 -1.34 4.26
CA PRO A 97 -5.47 -2.58 3.55
C PRO A 97 -4.21 -3.29 4.04
N TYR A 98 -3.29 -2.56 4.68
CA TYR A 98 -2.09 -3.20 5.25
C TYR A 98 -2.38 -4.06 6.50
N ALA A 99 -3.53 -3.86 7.17
CA ALA A 99 -3.88 -4.66 8.35
C ALA A 99 -4.15 -6.13 8.01
N PRO A 100 -5.03 -6.50 7.04
CA PRO A 100 -5.19 -7.89 6.63
C PRO A 100 -3.92 -8.44 5.98
N TYR A 101 -3.15 -7.62 5.23
CA TYR A 101 -1.85 -8.02 4.68
C TYR A 101 -0.87 -8.46 5.78
N ALA A 102 -0.69 -7.64 6.82
CA ALA A 102 0.19 -7.95 7.94
C ALA A 102 -0.26 -9.21 8.70
N ARG A 103 -1.58 -9.37 8.92
CA ARG A 103 -2.15 -10.58 9.55
C ARG A 103 -1.86 -11.83 8.74
N CYS A 104 -2.06 -11.77 7.42
CA CYS A 104 -1.77 -12.90 6.52
C CYS A 104 -0.27 -13.24 6.52
N ASN A 105 0.60 -12.22 6.43
CA ASN A 105 2.06 -12.40 6.49
C ASN A 105 2.49 -13.08 7.78
N LEU A 106 1.97 -12.63 8.94
CA LEU A 106 2.27 -13.23 10.25
C LEU A 106 1.76 -14.66 10.36
N ALA A 107 0.55 -14.94 9.85
CA ALA A 107 -0.02 -16.30 9.85
C ALA A 107 0.84 -17.25 9.01
N LEU A 108 1.24 -16.84 7.81
CA LEU A 108 2.11 -17.65 6.95
C LEU A 108 3.51 -17.85 7.56
N LYS A 109 4.08 -16.84 8.24
CA LYS A 109 5.35 -16.98 8.96
C LYS A 109 5.25 -17.98 10.12
N ARG A 110 4.15 -17.96 10.87
CA ARG A 110 3.90 -18.93 11.95
C ARG A 110 3.77 -20.34 11.39
N LEU A 111 2.96 -20.53 10.36
CA LEU A 111 2.80 -21.83 9.70
C LEU A 111 4.14 -22.37 9.18
N LYS A 112 4.97 -21.49 8.59
CA LYS A 112 6.32 -21.84 8.15
C LYS A 112 7.20 -22.30 9.30
N ALA A 113 7.13 -21.63 10.45
CA ALA A 113 7.91 -21.98 11.64
C ALA A 113 7.45 -23.29 12.27
N GLU A 114 6.13 -23.51 12.38
CA GLU A 114 5.52 -24.72 12.96
C GLU A 114 5.84 -25.99 12.14
N ARG A 115 5.83 -25.86 10.82
CA ARG A 115 6.10 -26.99 9.92
C ARG A 115 7.58 -27.15 9.55
N GLY A 116 8.45 -26.30 10.11
CA GLY A 116 9.89 -26.41 9.91
C GLY A 116 10.32 -26.24 8.43
N TRP A 117 9.55 -25.52 7.61
CA TRP A 117 9.90 -25.28 6.21
C TRP A 117 11.14 -24.38 6.10
N ARG A 118 12.22 -24.85 6.67
CA ARG A 118 13.53 -24.33 6.36
C ARG A 118 13.91 -24.96 5.02
N ARG A 119 14.19 -24.12 4.04
CA ARG A 119 15.01 -24.57 2.93
C ARG A 119 16.22 -25.21 3.58
N GLU A 120 16.42 -26.51 3.42
CA GLU A 120 17.75 -27.07 3.59
C GLU A 120 18.60 -26.18 2.67
N THR A 121 19.33 -25.30 3.26
CA THR A 121 20.33 -24.53 2.57
C THR A 121 21.34 -25.58 2.12
N ALA A 122 21.15 -26.09 0.89
CA ALA A 122 22.32 -26.45 0.15
C ALA A 122 23.32 -25.34 0.44
N PRO A 123 24.57 -25.67 0.87
CA PRO A 123 25.52 -24.64 1.22
C PRO A 123 25.56 -23.66 0.05
N CYS A 124 24.78 -22.59 0.15
CA CYS A 124 24.81 -21.53 -0.83
C CYS A 124 26.12 -20.82 -0.59
N THR A 125 27.10 -21.27 -1.30
CA THR A 125 28.33 -20.55 -1.61
C THR A 125 28.05 -19.36 -2.54
N GLU A 126 26.80 -18.99 -2.73
CA GLU A 126 26.44 -17.68 -3.23
C GLU A 126 26.54 -16.70 -2.05
N THR A 127 27.77 -16.39 -1.68
CA THR A 127 28.06 -15.12 -1.03
C THR A 127 27.59 -14.04 -2.01
N VAL A 128 26.37 -13.54 -1.77
CA VAL A 128 25.94 -12.30 -2.39
C VAL A 128 26.93 -11.27 -1.86
N ASP A 129 27.90 -10.93 -2.70
CA ASP A 129 28.87 -9.88 -2.38
C ASP A 129 28.12 -8.55 -2.38
N LEU A 130 27.56 -8.23 -1.22
CA LEU A 130 26.84 -6.96 -0.98
C LEU A 130 27.80 -5.76 -1.08
N SER A 131 29.10 -6.00 -1.13
CA SER A 131 30.12 -4.95 -1.33
C SER A 131 30.24 -4.51 -2.79
N ALA A 132 29.77 -5.34 -3.73
CA ALA A 132 29.94 -5.08 -5.16
C ALA A 132 29.07 -3.96 -5.72
N ILE A 133 27.92 -3.63 -5.06
CA ILE A 133 27.03 -2.56 -5.52
C ILE A 133 26.60 -1.73 -4.31
N PRO A 134 27.24 -0.58 -4.08
CA PRO A 134 26.82 0.33 -3.03
C PRO A 134 25.37 0.77 -3.28
N SER A 135 24.52 0.61 -2.26
CA SER A 135 23.07 0.84 -2.31
C SER A 135 22.67 2.24 -2.81
N TYR A 136 23.55 3.23 -2.68
CA TYR A 136 23.31 4.59 -3.18
C TYR A 136 23.35 4.73 -4.71
N ARG A 137 23.82 3.72 -5.47
CA ARG A 137 23.80 3.74 -6.94
C ARG A 137 22.46 3.37 -7.56
N TRP A 138 21.53 2.79 -6.78
CA TRP A 138 20.25 2.33 -7.31
C TRP A 138 19.26 3.45 -7.56
N LEU A 139 19.36 4.54 -6.79
CA LEU A 139 18.49 5.71 -6.94
C LEU A 139 19.36 6.95 -6.80
N SER A 140 19.40 7.75 -7.86
CA SER A 140 20.06 9.05 -7.81
C SER A 140 19.33 9.92 -6.77
N PRO A 141 20.05 10.57 -5.81
CA PRO A 141 19.42 11.47 -4.83
C PRO A 141 18.63 12.61 -5.50
N TRP A 142 18.94 12.96 -6.74
CA TRP A 142 18.21 13.93 -7.56
C TRP A 142 16.76 13.52 -7.86
N LEU A 143 16.46 12.22 -7.89
CA LEU A 143 15.10 11.71 -8.05
C LEU A 143 14.20 12.08 -6.86
N PHE A 144 14.79 12.28 -5.68
CA PHE A 144 14.06 12.74 -4.49
C PHE A 144 14.02 14.29 -4.40
N ALA A 145 14.99 14.97 -4.98
CA ALA A 145 15.02 16.43 -5.00
C ALA A 145 13.84 17.01 -5.79
N LEU A 146 13.45 16.39 -6.89
CA LEU A 146 12.40 16.86 -7.77
C LEU A 146 11.02 16.90 -7.07
N PRO A 147 10.50 15.82 -6.45
CA PRO A 147 9.25 15.88 -5.69
C PRO A 147 9.35 16.78 -4.45
N LEU A 148 10.53 16.93 -3.85
CA LEU A 148 10.73 17.81 -2.71
C LEU A 148 10.63 19.29 -3.14
N VAL A 149 11.20 19.67 -4.28
CA VAL A 149 11.04 21.01 -4.86
C VAL A 149 9.58 21.28 -5.21
N PHE A 150 8.89 20.31 -5.83
CA PHE A 150 7.46 20.46 -6.16
C PHE A 150 6.57 20.58 -4.92
N SER A 151 6.92 19.93 -3.81
CA SER A 151 6.17 20.05 -2.55
C SER A 151 6.37 21.41 -1.86
N LEU A 152 7.47 22.10 -2.15
CA LEU A 152 7.76 23.44 -1.62
C LEU A 152 7.11 24.57 -2.43
N LEU A 153 6.72 24.32 -3.69
CA LEU A 153 6.07 25.32 -4.54
C LEU A 153 4.81 25.96 -3.92
N PRO A 154 3.87 25.18 -3.32
CA PRO A 154 2.70 25.77 -2.66
C PRO A 154 3.07 26.65 -1.45
N LEU A 155 4.17 26.33 -0.77
CA LEU A 155 4.65 27.13 0.36
C LEU A 155 5.19 28.50 -0.08
N LEU A 156 5.86 28.55 -1.22
CA LEU A 156 6.32 29.80 -1.83
C LEU A 156 5.16 30.68 -2.27
N TRP A 157 4.10 30.07 -2.81
CA TRP A 157 2.89 30.78 -3.22
C TRP A 157 2.11 31.35 -2.02
N SER A 158 2.05 30.62 -0.92
CA SER A 158 1.38 31.07 0.30
C SER A 158 2.15 32.21 1.02
N LEU A 159 3.46 32.32 0.80
CA LEU A 159 4.27 33.41 1.38
C LEU A 159 3.88 34.79 0.83
N GLU A 160 3.45 34.88 -0.44
CA GLU A 160 2.97 36.14 -1.03
C GLU A 160 1.68 36.62 -0.34
N ASP A 161 0.75 35.68 -0.03
CA ASP A 161 -0.49 36.01 0.68
C ASP A 161 -0.23 36.49 2.14
N TRP A 162 0.78 35.93 2.80
CA TRP A 162 1.19 36.36 4.15
C TRP A 162 1.85 37.72 4.17
N ILE A 163 2.62 38.06 3.15
CA ILE A 163 3.25 39.39 3.01
C ILE A 163 2.18 40.46 2.78
N VAL A 164 1.15 40.18 1.98
CA VAL A 164 0.02 41.10 1.73
C VAL A 164 -0.85 41.28 2.99
N LEU A 165 -0.92 40.29 3.89
CA LEU A 165 -1.66 40.40 5.16
C LEU A 165 -0.92 41.17 6.25
N LEU A 166 0.41 41.34 6.11
CA LEU A 166 1.28 42.06 7.07
C LEU A 166 1.60 43.51 6.66
N THR A 167 1.20 43.94 5.46
CA THR A 167 1.29 45.32 4.96
C THR A 167 -0.09 46.00 4.94
#